data_deb84d4b7c96f475ac9127e7458cc937
#
_entry.id   deb84d4b7c96f475ac9127e7458cc937
#
_cell.length_a   1.000
_cell.length_b   1.000
_cell.length_c   1.000
_cell.angle_alpha   90.00
_cell.angle_beta   90.00
_cell.angle_gamma   90.00
#
_symmetry.space_group_name_H-M   'P 1'
#
loop_
_entity.id
_entity.type
_entity.pdbx_description
1 polymer ?
#
loop_
_entity_poly.entity_id
_entity_poly.type
_entity_poly.pdbx_seq_one_letter_code
_entity_poly.pdbx_strand_id
1 'polypeptide(L)'
;LINHYDIDTKLYSYHDHSSEKEIARLLDFLKDQKDVALISDAGTPTISDPGYSLIRECISEEIDVVPIPGASALTAAISASGLPSDAFTFIGFLPTKKGRQKKISSLENLDTTLVLFESPHRLLKTLNQLKEVLGERPIVVARELTKLYEEIIRGNFGTTIKYFEA
;
A
#
# COMPACT_ATOMS: atom_id res chain seq x y z
N LEU A 1 1.51 -6.48 17.97
CA LEU A 1 0.62 -7.63 17.74
C LEU A 1 1.00 -8.78 18.68
N ILE A 2 2.19 -9.35 18.57
CA ILE A 2 2.64 -10.52 19.32
C ILE A 2 2.49 -10.31 20.83
N ASN A 3 3.10 -9.23 21.37
CA ASN A 3 3.00 -8.92 22.81
C ASN A 3 1.58 -8.55 23.25
N HIS A 4 0.75 -7.99 22.36
CA HIS A 4 -0.61 -7.59 22.70
C HIS A 4 -1.56 -8.78 22.84
N TYR A 5 -1.30 -9.86 22.11
CA TYR A 5 -2.10 -11.08 22.12
C TYR A 5 -1.42 -12.24 22.84
N ASP A 6 -0.31 -11.99 23.55
CA ASP A 6 0.47 -13.02 24.28
C ASP A 6 0.81 -14.24 23.42
N ILE A 7 1.18 -13.99 22.15
CA ILE A 7 1.53 -15.06 21.21
C ILE A 7 2.97 -15.49 21.44
N ASP A 8 3.16 -16.73 21.88
CA ASP A 8 4.46 -17.36 22.03
C ASP A 8 4.86 -18.10 20.75
N THR A 9 5.50 -17.38 19.83
CA THR A 9 6.02 -17.96 18.59
C THR A 9 7.31 -17.30 18.16
N LYS A 10 8.11 -18.00 17.37
CA LYS A 10 9.36 -17.49 16.85
C LYS A 10 9.12 -16.49 15.72
N LEU A 11 9.74 -15.32 15.83
CA LEU A 11 9.66 -14.27 14.81
C LEU A 11 10.87 -14.32 13.89
N TYR A 12 10.61 -14.07 12.62
CA TYR A 12 11.62 -13.92 11.58
C TYR A 12 11.39 -12.60 10.83
N SER A 13 12.45 -11.83 10.64
CA SER A 13 12.39 -10.63 9.80
C SER A 13 12.32 -11.04 8.34
N TYR A 14 11.45 -10.37 7.58
CA TYR A 14 11.32 -10.55 6.14
C TYR A 14 11.17 -9.18 5.45
N HIS A 15 11.88 -8.95 4.35
CA HIS A 15 11.81 -7.72 3.56
C HIS A 15 11.90 -8.03 2.06
N ASP A 16 11.58 -7.08 1.19
CA ASP A 16 11.66 -7.25 -0.27
C ASP A 16 13.08 -7.59 -0.80
N HIS A 17 14.11 -7.31 0.01
CA HIS A 17 15.50 -7.63 -0.27
C HIS A 17 15.97 -8.88 0.50
N SER A 18 15.06 -9.65 1.09
CA SER A 18 15.40 -10.93 1.71
C SER A 18 16.09 -11.83 0.70
N SER A 19 17.17 -12.45 1.13
CA SER A 19 17.98 -13.31 0.28
C SER A 19 17.21 -14.57 -0.11
N GLU A 20 17.59 -15.18 -1.23
CA GLU A 20 17.07 -16.51 -1.62
C GLU A 20 17.18 -17.55 -0.52
N LYS A 21 18.25 -17.45 0.31
CA LYS A 21 18.44 -18.33 1.47
C LYS A 21 17.39 -18.15 2.57
N GLU A 22 16.94 -16.91 2.80
CA GLU A 22 15.89 -16.63 3.77
C GLU A 22 14.53 -17.14 3.28
N ILE A 23 14.24 -16.97 1.99
CA ILE A 23 13.03 -17.53 1.37
C ILE A 23 13.09 -19.06 1.44
N ALA A 24 14.19 -19.69 1.04
CA ALA A 24 14.36 -21.14 1.08
C ALA A 24 14.13 -21.70 2.49
N ARG A 25 14.67 -21.03 3.53
CA ARG A 25 14.45 -21.43 4.92
C ARG A 25 12.97 -21.38 5.34
N LEU A 26 12.20 -20.39 4.88
CA LEU A 26 10.77 -20.32 5.17
C LEU A 26 10.00 -21.43 4.43
N LEU A 27 10.40 -21.73 3.18
CA LEU A 27 9.85 -22.85 2.43
C LEU A 27 10.15 -24.19 3.09
N ASP A 28 11.35 -24.39 3.66
CA ASP A 28 11.69 -25.61 4.40
C ASP A 28 10.75 -25.81 5.59
N PHE A 29 10.40 -24.75 6.34
CA PHE A 29 9.42 -24.87 7.43
C PHE A 29 8.04 -25.32 6.92
N LEU A 30 7.60 -24.77 5.78
CA LEU A 30 6.31 -25.14 5.19
C LEU A 30 6.31 -26.57 4.66
N LYS A 31 7.41 -27.02 4.05
CA LYS A 31 7.62 -28.42 3.61
C LYS A 31 7.66 -29.40 4.79
N ASP A 32 8.16 -28.95 5.94
CA ASP A 32 8.12 -29.69 7.21
C ASP A 32 6.74 -29.70 7.88
N GLN A 33 5.67 -29.34 7.17
CA GLN A 33 4.29 -29.27 7.68
C GLN A 33 4.10 -28.28 8.84
N LYS A 34 4.88 -27.19 8.87
CA LYS A 34 4.71 -26.10 9.84
C LYS A 34 3.96 -24.96 9.17
N ASP A 35 3.09 -24.31 9.92
CA ASP A 35 2.41 -23.11 9.46
C ASP A 35 3.32 -21.88 9.60
N VAL A 36 3.26 -21.00 8.61
CA VAL A 36 3.96 -19.70 8.62
C VAL A 36 2.94 -18.59 8.40
N ALA A 37 2.87 -17.63 9.32
CA ALA A 37 2.07 -16.42 9.15
C ALA A 37 2.93 -15.25 8.69
N LEU A 38 2.59 -14.66 7.54
CA LEU A 38 3.16 -13.39 7.08
C LEU A 38 2.33 -12.23 7.62
N ILE A 39 2.97 -11.33 8.36
CA ILE A 39 2.33 -10.13 8.92
C ILE A 39 3.10 -8.87 8.49
N SER A 40 2.41 -7.76 8.36
CA SER A 40 2.98 -6.43 8.13
C SER A 40 2.74 -5.51 9.32
N ASP A 41 3.48 -4.42 9.40
CA ASP A 41 3.32 -3.43 10.49
C ASP A 41 1.95 -2.75 10.45
N ALA A 42 1.39 -2.56 9.25
CA ALA A 42 0.07 -1.99 9.05
C ALA A 42 -0.53 -2.45 7.72
N GLY A 43 -1.84 -2.69 7.70
CA GLY A 43 -2.56 -3.07 6.49
C GLY A 43 -2.38 -4.54 6.10
N THR A 44 -2.40 -4.81 4.81
CA THR A 44 -2.36 -6.16 4.23
C THR A 44 -0.98 -6.46 3.66
N PRO A 45 -0.33 -7.56 4.06
CA PRO A 45 0.95 -7.98 3.47
C PRO A 45 0.89 -8.02 1.93
N THR A 46 2.00 -7.76 1.28
CA THR A 46 2.18 -7.66 -0.18
C THR A 46 1.59 -6.43 -0.86
N ILE A 47 0.64 -5.74 -0.24
CA ILE A 47 0.02 -4.53 -0.82
C ILE A 47 0.85 -3.28 -0.44
N SER A 48 1.85 -2.96 -1.23
CA SER A 48 2.92 -1.98 -0.94
C SER A 48 3.79 -2.34 0.28
N ASP A 49 3.75 -3.60 0.66
CA ASP A 49 4.52 -4.22 1.75
C ASP A 49 5.28 -5.45 1.23
N PRO A 50 6.33 -5.91 1.91
CA PRO A 50 7.06 -7.11 1.54
C PRO A 50 6.18 -8.37 1.52
N GLY A 51 6.55 -9.35 0.68
CA GLY A 51 5.87 -10.65 0.66
C GLY A 51 5.73 -11.29 -0.71
N TYR A 52 5.70 -10.49 -1.78
CA TYR A 52 5.46 -10.99 -3.14
C TYR A 52 6.35 -12.18 -3.53
N SER A 53 7.66 -12.10 -3.28
CA SER A 53 8.59 -13.16 -3.65
C SER A 53 8.32 -14.45 -2.89
N LEU A 54 8.02 -14.38 -1.58
CA LEU A 54 7.69 -15.56 -0.79
C LEU A 54 6.39 -16.21 -1.29
N ILE A 55 5.33 -15.43 -1.49
CA ILE A 55 4.05 -15.96 -1.99
C ILE A 55 4.22 -16.61 -3.35
N ARG A 56 4.98 -16.00 -4.27
CA ARG A 56 5.27 -16.56 -5.58
C ARG A 56 5.97 -17.93 -5.47
N GLU A 57 6.97 -18.04 -4.61
CA GLU A 57 7.69 -19.30 -4.39
C GLU A 57 6.78 -20.36 -3.72
N CYS A 58 5.93 -19.97 -2.76
CA CYS A 58 4.94 -20.88 -2.19
C CYS A 58 4.02 -21.47 -3.28
N ILE A 59 3.50 -20.62 -4.17
CA ILE A 59 2.63 -21.05 -5.28
C ILE A 59 3.40 -21.99 -6.24
N SER A 60 4.67 -21.71 -6.56
CA SER A 60 5.47 -22.54 -7.44
C SER A 60 5.80 -23.94 -6.86
N GLU A 61 5.78 -24.05 -5.55
CA GLU A 61 6.01 -25.29 -4.78
C GLU A 61 4.70 -25.97 -4.34
N GLU A 62 3.56 -25.53 -4.89
CA GLU A 62 2.21 -26.06 -4.58
C GLU A 62 1.85 -25.98 -3.09
N ILE A 63 2.40 -25.00 -2.36
CA ILE A 63 2.11 -24.72 -0.97
C ILE A 63 0.89 -23.79 -0.88
N ASP A 64 -0.09 -24.16 -0.09
CA ASP A 64 -1.31 -23.39 0.12
C ASP A 64 -1.03 -22.01 0.71
N VAL A 65 -1.61 -20.97 0.10
CA VAL A 65 -1.58 -19.59 0.59
C VAL A 65 -2.99 -19.16 0.96
N VAL A 66 -3.23 -18.98 2.25
CA VAL A 66 -4.56 -18.63 2.78
C VAL A 66 -4.59 -17.13 3.10
N PRO A 67 -5.38 -16.30 2.38
CA PRO A 67 -5.54 -14.90 2.69
C PRO A 67 -6.43 -14.71 3.91
N ILE A 68 -5.97 -13.92 4.88
CA ILE A 68 -6.76 -13.54 6.05
C ILE A 68 -7.28 -12.10 5.83
N PRO A 69 -8.60 -11.90 5.66
CA PRO A 69 -9.16 -10.55 5.50
C PRO A 69 -8.86 -9.67 6.71
N GLY A 70 -8.49 -8.43 6.45
CA GLY A 70 -8.12 -7.49 7.50
C GLY A 70 -8.18 -6.03 7.05
N ALA A 71 -7.61 -5.15 7.86
CA ALA A 71 -7.56 -3.73 7.59
C ALA A 71 -6.79 -3.41 6.30
N SER A 72 -7.34 -2.50 5.49
CA SER A 72 -6.71 -2.02 4.27
C SER A 72 -7.00 -0.53 4.09
N ALA A 73 -5.98 0.30 4.16
CA ALA A 73 -6.12 1.75 3.93
C ALA A 73 -6.61 2.06 2.51
N LEU A 74 -6.24 1.23 1.52
CA LEU A 74 -6.71 1.35 0.14
C LEU A 74 -8.24 1.27 0.05
N THR A 75 -8.83 0.20 0.56
CA THR A 75 -10.29 0.00 0.48
C THR A 75 -11.04 0.96 1.41
N ALA A 76 -10.51 1.25 2.60
CA ALA A 76 -11.09 2.24 3.51
C ALA A 76 -11.13 3.65 2.87
N ALA A 77 -10.06 4.09 2.24
CA ALA A 77 -10.02 5.39 1.56
C ALA A 77 -11.01 5.46 0.39
N ILE A 78 -11.05 4.46 -0.48
CA ILE A 78 -11.97 4.42 -1.62
C ILE A 78 -13.43 4.44 -1.15
N SER A 79 -13.79 3.58 -0.21
CA SER A 79 -15.17 3.47 0.27
C SER A 79 -15.71 4.76 0.90
N ALA A 80 -14.82 5.57 1.48
CA ALA A 80 -15.17 6.85 2.10
C ALA A 80 -14.92 8.06 1.19
N SER A 81 -14.33 7.90 0.01
CA SER A 81 -13.91 9.02 -0.84
C SER A 81 -15.06 9.80 -1.46
N GLY A 82 -16.09 9.10 -1.93
CA GLY A 82 -17.14 9.65 -2.79
C GLY A 82 -16.72 9.79 -4.26
N LEU A 83 -15.56 9.24 -4.65
CA LEU A 83 -15.14 9.11 -6.05
C LEU A 83 -15.70 7.80 -6.65
N PRO A 84 -15.80 7.68 -7.99
CA PRO A 84 -16.17 6.41 -8.62
C PRO A 84 -15.30 5.25 -8.13
N SER A 85 -15.92 4.18 -7.69
CA SER A 85 -15.26 3.04 -7.06
C SER A 85 -15.49 1.70 -7.77
N ASP A 86 -16.27 1.70 -8.82
CA ASP A 86 -16.56 0.56 -9.70
C ASP A 86 -15.31 0.09 -10.46
N ALA A 87 -14.43 1.05 -10.82
CA ALA A 87 -13.10 0.77 -11.39
C ALA A 87 -12.07 1.75 -10.82
N PHE A 88 -10.97 1.23 -10.32
CA PHE A 88 -9.86 2.04 -9.82
C PHE A 88 -8.51 1.40 -10.12
N THR A 89 -7.49 2.24 -10.19
CA THR A 89 -6.10 1.80 -10.41
C THR A 89 -5.27 2.11 -9.17
N PHE A 90 -4.78 1.07 -8.51
CA PHE A 90 -3.85 1.22 -7.38
C PHE A 90 -2.42 1.36 -7.89
N ILE A 91 -1.79 2.45 -7.51
CA ILE A 91 -0.43 2.81 -7.94
C ILE A 91 0.61 2.50 -6.84
N GLY A 92 0.18 2.43 -5.58
CA GLY A 92 1.08 2.36 -4.43
C GLY A 92 1.87 3.66 -4.25
N PHE A 93 3.12 3.56 -3.80
CA PHE A 93 4.02 4.71 -3.64
C PHE A 93 4.69 5.09 -4.96
N LEU A 94 4.68 6.38 -5.27
CA LEU A 94 5.47 6.90 -6.39
C LEU A 94 6.98 6.81 -6.08
N PRO A 95 7.83 6.51 -7.07
CA PRO A 95 9.27 6.50 -6.90
C PRO A 95 9.78 7.81 -6.28
N THR A 96 10.80 7.73 -5.42
CA THR A 96 11.34 8.92 -4.74
C THR A 96 12.18 9.81 -5.65
N LYS A 97 12.92 9.21 -6.59
CA LYS A 97 13.85 9.90 -7.51
C LYS A 97 13.71 9.37 -8.94
N LYS A 98 14.53 8.37 -9.32
CA LYS A 98 14.58 7.82 -10.68
C LYS A 98 13.24 7.24 -11.10
N GLY A 99 12.75 7.61 -12.28
CA GLY A 99 11.50 7.09 -12.84
C GLY A 99 10.22 7.77 -12.34
N ARG A 100 10.29 8.68 -11.34
CA ARG A 100 9.11 9.33 -10.77
C ARG A 100 8.31 10.12 -11.82
N GLN A 101 8.96 11.00 -12.58
CA GLN A 101 8.27 11.81 -13.59
C GLN A 101 7.64 10.93 -14.67
N LYS A 102 8.37 9.91 -15.16
CA LYS A 102 7.83 8.96 -16.13
C LYS A 102 6.58 8.24 -15.59
N LYS A 103 6.58 7.83 -14.30
CA LYS A 103 5.43 7.21 -13.66
C LYS A 103 4.26 8.18 -13.56
N ILE A 104 4.48 9.43 -13.14
CA ILE A 104 3.43 10.45 -13.05
C ILE A 104 2.82 10.72 -14.43
N SER A 105 3.65 10.96 -15.47
CA SER A 105 3.15 11.16 -16.83
C SER A 105 2.34 9.99 -17.36
N SER A 106 2.67 8.75 -16.98
CA SER A 106 1.89 7.57 -17.39
C SER A 106 0.47 7.50 -16.79
N LEU A 107 0.16 8.33 -15.81
CA LEU A 107 -1.17 8.39 -15.19
C LEU A 107 -2.17 9.25 -15.97
N GLU A 108 -1.68 10.11 -16.88
CA GLU A 108 -2.47 11.09 -17.63
C GLU A 108 -3.67 10.47 -18.36
N ASN A 109 -3.44 9.33 -19.00
CA ASN A 109 -4.43 8.67 -19.86
C ASN A 109 -5.27 7.59 -19.13
N LEU A 110 -5.21 7.55 -17.80
CA LEU A 110 -6.03 6.61 -17.03
C LEU A 110 -7.36 7.25 -16.64
N ASP A 111 -8.45 6.65 -17.09
CA ASP A 111 -9.83 7.15 -16.86
C ASP A 111 -10.44 6.65 -15.53
N THR A 112 -9.74 5.78 -14.82
CA THR A 112 -10.21 5.23 -13.54
C THR A 112 -9.84 6.13 -12.36
N THR A 113 -10.47 5.92 -11.21
CA THR A 113 -10.02 6.51 -9.95
C THR A 113 -8.63 6.00 -9.61
N LEU A 114 -7.68 6.92 -9.43
CA LEU A 114 -6.29 6.60 -9.09
C LEU A 114 -6.09 6.60 -7.59
N VAL A 115 -5.52 5.55 -7.03
CA VAL A 115 -5.21 5.44 -5.60
C VAL A 115 -3.72 5.33 -5.39
N LEU A 116 -3.18 6.27 -4.62
CA LEU A 116 -1.76 6.33 -4.30
C LEU A 116 -1.55 6.35 -2.79
N PHE A 117 -0.44 5.80 -2.34
CA PHE A 117 0.09 6.03 -1.01
C PHE A 117 1.16 7.12 -1.08
N GLU A 118 1.15 8.03 -0.10
CA GLU A 118 2.18 9.05 -0.02
C GLU A 118 2.51 9.39 1.44
N SER A 119 3.77 9.75 1.70
CA SER A 119 4.18 10.20 3.01
C SER A 119 3.79 11.67 3.24
N PRO A 120 3.51 12.07 4.49
CA PRO A 120 3.19 13.48 4.81
C PRO A 120 4.26 14.47 4.29
N HIS A 121 5.54 14.10 4.40
CA HIS A 121 6.67 14.95 3.99
C HIS A 121 6.75 15.20 2.48
N ARG A 122 6.09 14.37 1.66
CA ARG A 122 6.11 14.48 0.20
C ARG A 122 4.77 14.89 -0.39
N LEU A 123 3.72 14.95 0.44
CA LEU A 123 2.35 15.15 0.00
C LEU A 123 2.20 16.39 -0.88
N LEU A 124 2.58 17.58 -0.41
CA LEU A 124 2.46 18.83 -1.17
C LEU A 124 3.21 18.79 -2.50
N LYS A 125 4.43 18.26 -2.51
CA LYS A 125 5.20 18.09 -3.75
C LYS A 125 4.48 17.16 -4.72
N THR A 126 3.93 16.06 -4.22
CA THR A 126 3.21 15.07 -5.03
C THR A 126 1.92 15.65 -5.60
N LEU A 127 1.15 16.37 -4.79
CA LEU A 127 -0.08 17.04 -5.24
C LEU A 127 0.20 18.04 -6.38
N ASN A 128 1.23 18.88 -6.23
CA ASN A 128 1.62 19.82 -7.27
C ASN A 128 2.02 19.11 -8.58
N GLN A 129 2.83 18.05 -8.49
CA GLN A 129 3.24 17.29 -9.67
C GLN A 129 2.08 16.56 -10.35
N LEU A 130 1.15 16.02 -9.58
CA LEU A 130 -0.05 15.37 -10.13
C LEU A 130 -0.99 16.39 -10.77
N LYS A 131 -1.14 17.58 -10.18
CA LYS A 131 -1.92 18.67 -10.76
C LYS A 131 -1.44 19.07 -12.15
N GLU A 132 -0.11 19.15 -12.35
CA GLU A 132 0.49 19.50 -13.65
C GLU A 132 0.11 18.50 -14.75
N VAL A 133 -0.08 17.22 -14.41
CA VAL A 133 -0.36 16.16 -15.38
C VAL A 133 -1.85 15.85 -15.48
N LEU A 134 -2.55 15.83 -14.34
CA LEU A 134 -3.96 15.43 -14.27
C LEU A 134 -4.95 16.60 -14.32
N GLY A 135 -4.46 17.84 -14.26
CA GLY A 135 -5.31 19.05 -14.22
C GLY A 135 -6.11 19.16 -12.93
N GLU A 136 -7.26 19.79 -12.99
CA GLU A 136 -8.15 20.04 -11.84
C GLU A 136 -9.16 18.90 -11.60
N ARG A 137 -8.69 17.64 -11.66
CA ARG A 137 -9.53 16.50 -11.30
C ARG A 137 -9.98 16.56 -9.84
N PRO A 138 -11.16 15.99 -9.50
CA PRO A 138 -11.53 15.75 -8.11
C PRO A 138 -10.47 14.91 -7.42
N ILE A 139 -10.15 15.27 -6.18
CA ILE A 139 -9.17 14.56 -5.35
C ILE A 139 -9.69 14.39 -3.93
N VAL A 140 -9.28 13.30 -3.31
CA VAL A 140 -9.51 13.04 -1.89
C VAL A 140 -8.18 12.68 -1.24
N VAL A 141 -7.86 13.32 -0.13
CA VAL A 141 -6.74 12.94 0.73
C VAL A 141 -7.30 12.37 2.02
N ALA A 142 -7.05 11.09 2.25
CA ALA A 142 -7.41 10.40 3.49
C ALA A 142 -6.14 10.18 4.31
N ARG A 143 -6.12 10.67 5.55
CA ARG A 143 -4.98 10.52 6.45
C ARG A 143 -5.41 10.09 7.84
N GLU A 144 -4.48 9.47 8.57
CA GLU A 144 -4.69 8.99 9.95
C GLU A 144 -5.94 8.10 10.08
N LEU A 145 -6.28 7.35 9.02
CA LEU A 145 -7.43 6.45 8.98
C LEU A 145 -7.43 5.52 10.20
N THR A 146 -8.60 5.38 10.84
CA THR A 146 -8.84 4.61 12.06
C THR A 146 -8.15 5.12 13.34
N LYS A 147 -7.49 6.29 13.28
CA LYS A 147 -6.83 6.94 14.43
C LYS A 147 -7.61 8.15 14.94
N LEU A 148 -7.16 8.72 16.06
CA LEU A 148 -7.82 9.86 16.73
C LEU A 148 -7.97 11.10 15.82
N TYR A 149 -7.01 11.32 14.92
CA TYR A 149 -7.00 12.48 14.02
C TYR A 149 -7.30 12.06 12.57
N GLU A 150 -8.21 11.09 12.41
CA GLU A 150 -8.69 10.69 11.08
C GLU A 150 -9.26 11.89 10.33
N GLU A 151 -8.84 12.06 9.10
CA GLU A 151 -9.29 13.16 8.27
C GLU A 151 -9.42 12.73 6.81
N ILE A 152 -10.53 13.13 6.17
CA ILE A 152 -10.82 12.89 4.77
C ILE A 152 -11.17 14.21 4.09
N ILE A 153 -10.22 14.78 3.35
CA ILE A 153 -10.33 16.07 2.67
C ILE A 153 -10.71 15.82 1.23
N ARG A 154 -11.84 16.37 0.82
CA ARG A 154 -12.40 16.26 -0.53
C ARG A 154 -12.38 17.60 -1.23
N GLY A 155 -11.98 17.64 -2.52
CA GLY A 155 -11.94 18.86 -3.31
C GLY A 155 -11.34 18.63 -4.69
N ASN A 156 -10.69 19.65 -5.22
CA ASN A 156 -9.80 19.55 -6.37
C ASN A 156 -8.35 19.81 -5.94
N PHE A 157 -7.40 19.65 -6.86
CA PHE A 157 -5.98 19.87 -6.54
C PHE A 157 -5.73 21.28 -5.96
N GLY A 158 -6.34 22.32 -6.54
CA GLY A 158 -6.12 23.69 -6.09
C GLY A 158 -6.58 23.95 -4.66
N THR A 159 -7.76 23.49 -4.28
CA THR A 159 -8.30 23.64 -2.92
C THR A 159 -7.55 22.78 -1.91
N THR A 160 -7.22 21.55 -2.28
CA THR A 160 -6.50 20.61 -1.41
C THR A 160 -5.06 21.05 -1.13
N ILE A 161 -4.35 21.55 -2.14
CA ILE A 161 -3.00 22.09 -1.96
C ILE A 161 -3.03 23.27 -0.97
N LYS A 162 -3.93 24.24 -1.17
CA LYS A 162 -4.08 25.38 -0.24
C LYS A 162 -4.39 24.95 1.20
N TYR A 163 -5.18 23.91 1.38
CA TYR A 163 -5.48 23.35 2.70
C TYR A 163 -4.22 22.86 3.43
N PHE A 164 -3.32 22.18 2.71
CA PHE A 164 -2.09 21.65 3.31
C PHE A 164 -0.92 22.64 3.37
N GLU A 165 -1.03 23.81 2.72
CA GLU A 165 -0.08 24.92 2.86
C GLU A 165 -0.36 25.82 4.06
N ALA A 166 -1.56 25.77 4.63
CA ALA A 166 -1.98 26.54 5.79
C ALA A 166 -1.50 25.91 7.10
#